data_3dc74bbd4ea183bc406dbbff4c429d0f
#
_entry.id   3dc74bbd4ea183bc406dbbff4c429d0f
#
_cell.length_a   1.000
_cell.length_b   1.000
_cell.length_c   1.000
_cell.angle_alpha   90.00
_cell.angle_beta   90.00
_cell.angle_gamma   90.00
#
_symmetry.space_group_name_H-M   'P 1'
#
loop_
_entity.id
_entity.type
_entity.pdbx_description
1 polymer ?
#
loop_
_entity_poly.entity_id
_entity_poly.type
_entity_poly.pdbx_seq_one_letter_code
_entity_poly.pdbx_strand_id
1 'polypeptide(L)'
;MYDSLKTHLESAQKIVVIQGENPDGDSLASSLALEELLSEQGKTVTLYCAIDMPKYLRFLAGWDRVVNDFPFAADLAIIVDTAAEALLEKALQERSVRSFLESHPVIVLDHHGEADDEVEQNDLAFEHEFVLSRTAAATGELIYDIAMTLGWTITPLAASMLYSSIAADTLGLSTESVTETTYQTMADFVKLGAKPYEIENARRELMKKPADILAYKGELISRIEYSLDGALATVHIPWEDIQEYSDRYNPSVLVLDEMRLVEGVQVACAIKTYPDGKLTGKLRCNLPVAGAIAGYFGGGGHNYAAGFKVHESYDQIMRELITATEEALKDHGTKTS
;
A
#
# COMPACT_ATOMS: atom_id res chain seq x y z
N MET A 1 22.10 19.46 -3.67
CA MET A 1 20.81 18.90 -4.11
C MET A 1 19.75 19.13 -3.04
N TYR A 2 19.92 18.73 -1.82
CA TYR A 2 18.92 18.86 -0.74
C TYR A 2 19.14 20.06 0.19
N ASP A 3 19.53 21.24 -0.31
CA ASP A 3 19.92 22.39 0.54
C ASP A 3 18.74 23.01 1.29
N SER A 4 17.54 23.06 0.66
CA SER A 4 16.33 23.56 1.31
C SER A 4 15.85 22.58 2.40
N LEU A 5 15.74 21.29 2.07
CA LEU A 5 15.45 20.22 3.02
C LEU A 5 16.39 20.28 4.25
N LYS A 6 17.69 20.41 4.01
CA LYS A 6 18.69 20.54 5.06
C LYS A 6 18.40 21.73 5.98
N THR A 7 18.04 22.88 5.41
CA THR A 7 17.74 24.11 6.17
C THR A 7 16.52 23.90 7.08
N HIS A 8 15.47 23.29 6.59
CA HIS A 8 14.28 22.96 7.39
C HIS A 8 14.61 21.98 8.51
N LEU A 9 15.37 20.92 8.20
CA LEU A 9 15.78 19.93 9.20
C LEU A 9 16.73 20.50 10.26
N GLU A 10 17.65 21.39 9.92
CA GLU A 10 18.54 22.03 10.87
C GLU A 10 17.77 22.95 11.85
N SER A 11 16.74 23.64 11.38
CA SER A 11 15.95 24.57 12.20
C SER A 11 14.95 23.87 13.13
N ALA A 12 14.41 22.73 12.74
CA ALA A 12 13.41 21.99 13.49
C ALA A 12 14.03 21.18 14.64
N GLN A 13 13.33 21.09 15.77
CA GLN A 13 13.68 20.22 16.90
C GLN A 13 12.66 19.08 17.09
N LYS A 14 11.38 19.35 16.81
CA LYS A 14 10.28 18.41 16.94
C LYS A 14 9.66 18.19 15.58
N ILE A 15 9.72 16.98 15.10
CA ILE A 15 9.29 16.61 13.74
C ILE A 15 8.15 15.62 13.83
N VAL A 16 7.08 15.85 13.08
CA VAL A 16 6.05 14.84 12.85
C VAL A 16 6.27 14.20 11.46
N VAL A 17 6.37 12.87 11.44
CA VAL A 17 6.38 12.10 10.18
C VAL A 17 4.99 11.55 9.96
N ILE A 18 4.38 11.91 8.84
CA ILE A 18 2.98 11.64 8.51
C ILE A 18 2.92 10.59 7.41
N GLN A 19 2.11 9.56 7.62
CA GLN A 19 1.84 8.49 6.65
C GLN A 19 0.43 8.65 6.07
N GLY A 20 0.25 8.17 4.85
CA GLY A 20 -1.07 8.05 4.21
C GLY A 20 -2.01 7.10 4.98
N GLU A 21 -3.31 7.23 4.72
CA GLU A 21 -4.39 6.45 5.36
C GLU A 21 -4.57 5.05 4.77
N ASN A 22 -3.73 4.68 3.83
CA ASN A 22 -3.62 3.32 3.32
C ASN A 22 -2.17 2.84 3.47
N PRO A 23 -1.63 2.82 4.71
CA PRO A 23 -0.23 2.55 4.93
C PRO A 23 0.14 1.15 4.45
N ASP A 24 1.30 1.06 3.84
CA ASP A 24 1.89 -0.18 3.38
C ASP A 24 3.29 -0.41 3.98
N GLY A 25 4.05 -1.34 3.39
CA GLY A 25 5.38 -1.65 3.91
C GLY A 25 6.40 -0.55 3.64
N ASP A 26 6.26 0.19 2.54
CA ASP A 26 7.14 1.32 2.24
C ASP A 26 6.87 2.50 3.16
N SER A 27 5.63 2.97 3.24
CA SER A 27 5.27 4.13 4.05
C SER A 27 5.62 3.96 5.53
N LEU A 28 5.35 2.79 6.12
CA LEU A 28 5.69 2.53 7.52
C LEU A 28 7.19 2.38 7.73
N ALA A 29 7.89 1.61 6.89
CA ALA A 29 9.32 1.38 7.06
C ALA A 29 10.13 2.66 6.79
N SER A 30 9.72 3.47 5.82
CA SER A 30 10.30 4.80 5.56
C SER A 30 10.11 5.76 6.73
N SER A 31 8.93 5.77 7.36
CA SER A 31 8.68 6.55 8.57
C SER A 31 9.57 6.13 9.73
N LEU A 32 9.69 4.82 9.98
CA LEU A 32 10.54 4.26 11.03
C LEU A 32 12.03 4.54 10.79
N ALA A 33 12.46 4.50 9.52
CA ALA A 33 13.83 4.86 9.15
C ALA A 33 14.12 6.34 9.42
N LEU A 34 13.20 7.23 9.05
CA LEU A 34 13.33 8.66 9.34
C LEU A 34 13.35 8.95 10.84
N GLU A 35 12.49 8.29 11.62
CA GLU A 35 12.50 8.41 13.09
C GLU A 35 13.90 8.11 13.64
N GLU A 36 14.49 6.99 13.23
CA GLU A 36 15.83 6.58 13.67
C GLU A 36 16.91 7.57 13.21
N LEU A 37 16.93 7.89 11.90
CA LEU A 37 17.94 8.78 11.32
C LEU A 37 17.91 10.19 11.92
N LEU A 38 16.73 10.75 12.14
CA LEU A 38 16.56 12.09 12.71
C LEU A 38 16.80 12.11 14.23
N SER A 39 16.46 11.01 14.91
CA SER A 39 16.79 10.86 16.34
C SER A 39 18.30 10.84 16.57
N GLU A 40 19.09 10.18 15.71
CA GLU A 40 20.54 10.23 15.71
C GLU A 40 21.11 11.67 15.50
N GLN A 41 20.33 12.54 14.84
CA GLN A 41 20.64 13.98 14.72
C GLN A 41 20.16 14.81 15.95
N GLY A 42 19.66 14.16 17.01
CA GLY A 42 19.17 14.82 18.23
C GLY A 42 17.78 15.43 18.08
N LYS A 43 16.98 15.05 17.09
CA LYS A 43 15.60 15.51 16.90
C LYS A 43 14.64 14.66 17.71
N THR A 44 13.52 15.22 18.08
CA THR A 44 12.37 14.49 18.65
C THR A 44 11.39 14.22 17.53
N VAL A 45 11.17 12.94 17.19
CA VAL A 45 10.32 12.54 16.08
C VAL A 45 9.08 11.83 16.61
N THR A 46 7.92 12.17 16.06
CA THR A 46 6.65 11.47 16.32
C THR A 46 6.11 10.95 15.00
N LEU A 47 5.80 9.66 14.95
CA LEU A 47 5.17 9.03 13.79
C LEU A 47 3.66 9.15 13.92
N TYR A 48 2.99 9.67 12.90
CA TYR A 48 1.55 9.86 12.88
C TYR A 48 0.90 9.19 11.66
N CYS A 49 -0.22 8.53 11.92
CA CYS A 49 -1.15 8.09 10.89
C CYS A 49 -2.58 8.24 11.44
N ALA A 50 -3.51 8.75 10.63
CA ALA A 50 -4.90 8.95 11.06
C ALA A 50 -5.69 7.64 11.26
N ILE A 51 -5.10 6.49 10.94
CA ILE A 51 -5.68 5.16 11.13
C ILE A 51 -4.73 4.24 11.90
N ASP A 52 -5.29 3.21 12.53
CA ASP A 52 -4.50 2.18 13.21
C ASP A 52 -3.64 1.38 12.22
N MET A 53 -2.39 1.09 12.61
CA MET A 53 -1.51 0.27 11.79
C MET A 53 -2.11 -1.11 11.51
N PRO A 54 -2.27 -1.48 10.22
CA PRO A 54 -2.79 -2.78 9.81
C PRO A 54 -1.99 -3.95 10.38
N LYS A 55 -2.67 -5.05 10.67
CA LYS A 55 -2.01 -6.24 11.25
C LYS A 55 -0.85 -6.76 10.41
N TYR A 56 -0.97 -6.70 9.07
CA TYR A 56 0.06 -7.22 8.17
C TYR A 56 1.38 -6.43 8.19
N LEU A 57 1.39 -5.21 8.73
CA LEU A 57 2.58 -4.37 8.90
C LEU A 57 3.27 -4.55 10.26
N ARG A 58 2.63 -5.21 11.21
CA ARG A 58 3.11 -5.33 12.60
C ARG A 58 4.33 -6.22 12.78
N PHE A 59 4.90 -6.74 11.71
CA PHE A 59 6.21 -7.38 11.73
C PHE A 59 7.38 -6.38 11.75
N LEU A 60 7.15 -5.14 11.33
CA LEU A 60 8.13 -4.07 11.40
C LEU A 60 8.25 -3.60 12.86
N ALA A 61 9.42 -3.75 13.45
CA ALA A 61 9.66 -3.35 14.83
C ALA A 61 9.47 -1.84 14.99
N GLY A 62 8.60 -1.43 15.91
CA GLY A 62 8.25 -0.03 16.14
C GLY A 62 6.94 0.44 15.50
N TRP A 63 6.20 -0.44 14.82
CA TRP A 63 4.87 -0.14 14.31
C TRP A 63 3.93 0.45 15.38
N ASP A 64 4.11 0.05 16.63
CA ASP A 64 3.32 0.47 17.79
C ASP A 64 3.69 1.86 18.34
N ARG A 65 4.71 2.51 17.78
CA ARG A 65 5.05 3.92 18.07
C ARG A 65 4.28 4.92 17.21
N VAL A 66 3.61 4.44 16.15
CA VAL A 66 2.75 5.29 15.33
C VAL A 66 1.50 5.66 16.12
N VAL A 67 1.27 6.96 16.31
CA VAL A 67 0.12 7.48 17.05
C VAL A 67 -0.97 7.99 16.10
N ASN A 68 -2.21 7.99 16.61
CA ASN A 68 -3.36 8.55 15.89
C ASN A 68 -3.73 9.96 16.38
N ASP A 69 -3.16 10.40 17.51
CA ASP A 69 -3.32 11.76 18.02
C ASP A 69 -2.24 12.66 17.41
N PHE A 70 -2.65 13.71 16.67
CA PHE A 70 -1.72 14.58 15.98
C PHE A 70 -0.85 15.41 16.94
N PRO A 71 0.49 15.40 16.79
CA PRO A 71 1.41 16.06 17.71
C PRO A 71 1.58 17.57 17.37
N PHE A 72 0.64 18.42 17.74
CA PHE A 72 0.63 19.87 17.45
C PHE A 72 1.84 20.65 18.01
N ALA A 73 2.71 20.02 18.79
CA ALA A 73 3.94 20.64 19.29
C ALA A 73 5.13 20.48 18.32
N ALA A 74 4.93 19.90 17.13
CA ALA A 74 5.95 19.76 16.11
C ALA A 74 6.29 21.11 15.47
N ASP A 75 7.53 21.26 15.00
CA ASP A 75 8.03 22.45 14.32
C ASP A 75 8.04 22.26 12.79
N LEU A 76 8.04 21.00 12.35
CA LEU A 76 8.13 20.56 10.96
C LEU A 76 7.28 19.31 10.75
N ALA A 77 6.59 19.24 9.63
CA ALA A 77 5.96 18.00 9.16
C ALA A 77 6.73 17.40 7.99
N ILE A 78 6.89 16.08 7.99
CA ILE A 78 7.40 15.32 6.84
C ILE A 78 6.32 14.31 6.45
N ILE A 79 5.77 14.44 5.26
CA ILE A 79 4.85 13.47 4.68
C ILE A 79 5.68 12.48 3.85
N VAL A 80 5.42 11.19 4.02
CA VAL A 80 6.16 10.13 3.32
C VAL A 80 5.24 9.30 2.45
N ASP A 81 5.75 8.95 1.26
CA ASP A 81 5.17 7.96 0.37
C ASP A 81 3.79 8.33 -0.18
N THR A 82 3.47 9.62 -0.17
CA THR A 82 2.28 10.15 -0.83
C THR A 82 2.34 11.67 -0.94
N ALA A 83 1.83 12.19 -2.04
CA ALA A 83 1.49 13.60 -2.25
C ALA A 83 0.00 13.78 -2.62
N ALA A 84 -0.84 12.77 -2.39
CA ALA A 84 -2.26 12.77 -2.73
C ALA A 84 -3.14 13.16 -1.52
N GLU A 85 -3.96 14.22 -1.67
CA GLU A 85 -4.89 14.68 -0.61
C GLU A 85 -5.88 13.56 -0.22
N ALA A 86 -6.30 12.72 -1.17
CA ALA A 86 -7.18 11.59 -0.93
C ALA A 86 -6.62 10.54 0.05
N LEU A 87 -5.29 10.42 0.17
CA LEU A 87 -4.64 9.53 1.13
C LEU A 87 -4.38 10.20 2.50
N LEU A 88 -4.73 11.46 2.65
CA LEU A 88 -4.67 12.22 3.89
C LEU A 88 -6.05 12.74 4.32
N GLU A 89 -7.12 12.26 3.69
CA GLU A 89 -8.47 12.80 3.83
C GLU A 89 -8.94 12.86 5.28
N LYS A 90 -8.78 11.79 6.04
CA LYS A 90 -9.22 11.72 7.45
C LYS A 90 -8.41 12.66 8.34
N ALA A 91 -7.09 12.74 8.13
CA ALA A 91 -6.24 13.72 8.82
C ALA A 91 -6.67 15.16 8.49
N LEU A 92 -6.93 15.45 7.22
CA LEU A 92 -7.29 16.77 6.74
C LEU A 92 -8.76 17.16 7.02
N GLN A 93 -9.64 16.20 7.37
CA GLN A 93 -10.98 16.48 7.90
C GLN A 93 -10.90 17.18 9.27
N GLU A 94 -9.85 16.95 10.05
CA GLU A 94 -9.59 17.67 11.29
C GLU A 94 -9.04 19.07 10.97
N ARG A 95 -9.86 20.11 11.21
CA ARG A 95 -9.49 21.52 10.94
C ARG A 95 -8.18 21.94 11.58
N SER A 96 -7.89 21.42 12.78
CA SER A 96 -6.66 21.69 13.53
C SER A 96 -5.42 21.14 12.81
N VAL A 97 -5.50 19.95 12.25
CA VAL A 97 -4.41 19.31 11.46
C VAL A 97 -4.19 20.10 10.16
N ARG A 98 -5.26 20.39 9.43
CA ARG A 98 -5.19 21.22 8.20
C ARG A 98 -4.54 22.58 8.51
N SER A 99 -4.99 23.28 9.56
CA SER A 99 -4.43 24.58 9.95
C SER A 99 -2.96 24.48 10.36
N PHE A 100 -2.55 23.39 10.99
CA PHE A 100 -1.14 23.14 11.30
C PHE A 100 -0.31 23.03 10.02
N LEU A 101 -0.72 22.19 9.05
CA LEU A 101 -0.02 21.99 7.78
C LEU A 101 0.03 23.26 6.91
N GLU A 102 -1.00 24.10 6.98
CA GLU A 102 -1.04 25.42 6.30
C GLU A 102 -0.12 26.47 6.94
N SER A 103 0.29 26.31 8.20
CA SER A 103 1.03 27.31 8.96
C SER A 103 2.45 26.93 9.37
N HIS A 104 2.84 25.67 9.13
CA HIS A 104 4.18 25.16 9.47
C HIS A 104 4.90 24.68 8.22
N PRO A 105 6.23 24.62 8.24
CA PRO A 105 6.98 24.00 7.15
C PRO A 105 6.57 22.54 6.96
N VAL A 106 6.34 22.17 5.71
CA VAL A 106 5.99 20.80 5.31
C VAL A 106 6.96 20.33 4.23
N ILE A 107 7.47 19.12 4.36
CA ILE A 107 8.28 18.43 3.36
C ILE A 107 7.51 17.18 2.94
N VAL A 108 7.45 16.89 1.66
CA VAL A 108 6.89 15.65 1.11
C VAL A 108 8.00 14.88 0.46
N LEU A 109 8.20 13.63 0.88
CA LEU A 109 9.15 12.68 0.30
C LEU A 109 8.36 11.59 -0.40
N ASP A 110 8.49 11.53 -1.73
CA ASP A 110 7.69 10.60 -2.53
C ASP A 110 8.50 10.05 -3.71
N HIS A 111 8.12 8.86 -4.18
CA HIS A 111 8.72 8.23 -5.34
C HIS A 111 7.70 7.90 -6.44
N HIS A 112 6.42 8.15 -6.20
CA HIS A 112 5.35 7.83 -7.13
C HIS A 112 5.40 8.67 -8.41
N GLY A 113 5.00 8.07 -9.53
CA GLY A 113 4.99 8.64 -10.86
C GLY A 113 5.96 7.90 -11.79
N GLU A 114 5.65 7.89 -13.10
CA GLU A 114 6.56 7.34 -14.11
C GLU A 114 7.60 8.40 -14.50
N ALA A 115 8.77 7.96 -14.96
CA ALA A 115 9.86 8.85 -15.32
C ALA A 115 9.47 9.85 -16.42
N ASP A 116 8.52 9.45 -17.29
CA ASP A 116 8.03 10.24 -18.42
C ASP A 116 6.74 11.02 -18.12
N ASP A 117 6.20 10.97 -16.89
CA ASP A 117 5.02 11.74 -16.50
C ASP A 117 5.30 13.23 -16.56
N GLU A 118 4.53 13.98 -17.38
CA GLU A 118 4.60 15.44 -17.45
C GLU A 118 3.94 16.14 -16.25
N VAL A 119 3.07 15.41 -15.52
CA VAL A 119 2.31 15.95 -14.38
C VAL A 119 2.78 15.28 -13.10
N GLU A 120 3.20 16.09 -12.14
CA GLU A 120 3.47 15.62 -10.78
C GLU A 120 2.15 15.18 -10.12
N GLN A 121 2.15 13.98 -9.54
CA GLN A 121 1.00 13.47 -8.77
C GLN A 121 0.97 14.13 -7.38
N ASN A 122 0.81 15.45 -7.36
CA ASN A 122 0.77 16.25 -6.15
C ASN A 122 -0.44 17.18 -6.20
N ASP A 123 -1.44 16.91 -5.39
CA ASP A 123 -2.68 17.68 -5.28
C ASP A 123 -2.90 18.30 -3.90
N LEU A 124 -1.86 18.31 -3.04
CA LEU A 124 -1.93 18.89 -1.70
C LEU A 124 -2.17 20.39 -1.76
N ALA A 125 -3.20 20.88 -1.09
CA ALA A 125 -3.66 22.27 -1.16
C ALA A 125 -2.85 23.26 -0.29
N PHE A 126 -1.89 22.79 0.51
CA PHE A 126 -1.03 23.62 1.39
C PHE A 126 0.39 23.73 0.82
N GLU A 127 1.12 24.78 1.20
CA GLU A 127 2.50 25.00 0.77
C GLU A 127 3.44 23.96 1.36
N HIS A 128 4.29 23.35 0.55
CA HIS A 128 5.25 22.34 0.95
C HIS A 128 6.45 22.27 0.03
N GLU A 129 7.55 21.72 0.54
CA GLU A 129 8.70 21.32 -0.29
C GLU A 129 8.48 19.88 -0.78
N PHE A 130 8.37 19.70 -2.09
CA PHE A 130 8.19 18.38 -2.70
C PHE A 130 9.51 17.81 -3.19
N VAL A 131 9.97 16.75 -2.55
CA VAL A 131 11.17 15.99 -2.91
C VAL A 131 10.73 14.68 -3.54
N LEU A 132 10.72 14.66 -4.86
CA LEU A 132 10.28 13.53 -5.68
C LEU A 132 11.50 12.83 -6.32
N SER A 133 11.53 11.50 -6.25
CA SER A 133 12.46 10.67 -7.01
C SER A 133 11.73 9.57 -7.78
N ARG A 134 11.37 9.83 -9.02
CA ARG A 134 10.71 8.87 -9.93
C ARG A 134 11.61 7.70 -10.35
N THR A 135 12.90 7.75 -10.04
CA THR A 135 13.87 6.68 -10.34
C THR A 135 14.16 5.81 -9.12
N ALA A 136 13.72 6.22 -7.95
CA ALA A 136 13.80 5.39 -6.74
C ALA A 136 12.72 4.31 -6.79
N ALA A 137 13.11 3.09 -6.44
CA ALA A 137 12.19 1.96 -6.40
C ALA A 137 11.25 1.97 -5.19
N ALA A 138 11.47 2.85 -4.22
CA ALA A 138 10.69 3.06 -3.01
C ALA A 138 11.09 4.39 -2.34
N THR A 139 10.23 4.93 -1.48
CA THR A 139 10.54 6.13 -0.66
C THR A 139 11.79 5.91 0.21
N GLY A 140 12.01 4.68 0.70
CA GLY A 140 13.23 4.35 1.45
C GLY A 140 14.52 4.49 0.64
N GLU A 141 14.51 4.27 -0.67
CA GLU A 141 15.68 4.52 -1.52
C GLU A 141 15.99 6.02 -1.63
N LEU A 142 14.95 6.85 -1.75
CA LEU A 142 15.08 8.32 -1.70
C LEU A 142 15.65 8.79 -0.34
N ILE A 143 15.12 8.26 0.77
CA ILE A 143 15.61 8.60 2.12
C ILE A 143 17.08 8.20 2.28
N TYR A 144 17.49 7.06 1.73
CA TYR A 144 18.89 6.65 1.73
C TYR A 144 19.79 7.63 0.98
N ASP A 145 19.39 8.08 -0.21
CA ASP A 145 20.12 9.07 -0.99
C ASP A 145 20.25 10.41 -0.25
N ILE A 146 19.19 10.87 0.40
CA ILE A 146 19.19 12.04 1.28
C ILE A 146 20.20 11.85 2.43
N ALA A 147 20.13 10.73 3.13
CA ALA A 147 20.99 10.44 4.27
C ALA A 147 22.48 10.41 3.86
N MET A 148 22.80 9.77 2.75
CA MET A 148 24.16 9.74 2.21
C MET A 148 24.66 11.12 1.77
N THR A 149 23.81 11.89 1.09
CA THR A 149 24.15 13.25 0.62
C THR A 149 24.38 14.22 1.79
N LEU A 150 23.58 14.11 2.86
CA LEU A 150 23.70 14.94 4.06
C LEU A 150 24.72 14.41 5.07
N GLY A 151 25.34 13.26 4.81
CA GLY A 151 26.35 12.67 5.68
C GLY A 151 25.80 12.13 7.00
N TRP A 152 24.55 11.64 7.01
CA TRP A 152 23.95 11.07 8.21
C TRP A 152 24.51 9.70 8.54
N THR A 153 24.58 9.38 9.82
CA THR A 153 24.92 8.03 10.27
C THR A 153 23.71 7.11 10.09
N ILE A 154 23.90 6.03 9.36
CA ILE A 154 22.87 5.01 9.17
C ILE A 154 23.12 3.87 10.14
N THR A 155 22.26 3.73 11.15
CA THR A 155 22.31 2.64 12.12
C THR A 155 21.88 1.31 11.49
N PRO A 156 22.24 0.16 12.06
CA PRO A 156 21.71 -1.15 11.61
C PRO A 156 20.16 -1.21 11.64
N LEU A 157 19.53 -0.47 12.55
CA LEU A 157 18.07 -0.39 12.63
C LEU A 157 17.50 0.42 11.44
N ALA A 158 18.03 1.61 11.20
CA ALA A 158 17.65 2.42 10.02
C ALA A 158 17.87 1.64 8.71
N ALA A 159 19.04 0.97 8.57
CA ALA A 159 19.33 0.13 7.41
C ALA A 159 18.31 -1.01 7.24
N SER A 160 17.85 -1.62 8.35
CA SER A 160 16.83 -2.66 8.30
C SER A 160 15.45 -2.14 7.89
N MET A 161 15.08 -0.92 8.31
CA MET A 161 13.83 -0.27 7.90
C MET A 161 13.88 0.14 6.43
N LEU A 162 14.97 0.76 5.97
CA LEU A 162 15.18 1.12 4.56
C LEU A 162 15.17 -0.11 3.65
N TYR A 163 15.80 -1.21 4.09
CA TYR A 163 15.71 -2.50 3.39
C TYR A 163 14.27 -2.98 3.28
N SER A 164 13.49 -2.87 4.37
CA SER A 164 12.10 -3.34 4.41
C SER A 164 11.20 -2.51 3.50
N SER A 165 11.43 -1.20 3.41
CA SER A 165 10.73 -0.28 2.50
C SER A 165 10.90 -0.74 1.05
N ILE A 166 12.13 -0.85 0.56
CA ILE A 166 12.41 -1.28 -0.83
C ILE A 166 11.86 -2.70 -1.08
N ALA A 167 12.09 -3.64 -0.15
CA ALA A 167 11.62 -5.01 -0.32
C ALA A 167 10.08 -5.11 -0.38
N ALA A 168 9.37 -4.24 0.32
CA ALA A 168 7.91 -4.22 0.31
C ALA A 168 7.37 -3.71 -1.02
N ASP A 169 7.84 -2.57 -1.48
CA ASP A 169 7.32 -1.91 -2.67
C ASP A 169 7.72 -2.60 -3.98
N THR A 170 8.89 -3.24 -3.96
CA THR A 170 9.39 -3.99 -5.11
C THR A 170 8.98 -5.47 -5.12
N LEU A 171 8.09 -5.91 -4.24
CA LEU A 171 7.72 -7.32 -4.09
C LEU A 171 8.95 -8.25 -3.98
N GLY A 172 9.94 -7.83 -3.19
CA GLY A 172 11.20 -8.55 -3.03
C GLY A 172 12.14 -8.43 -4.22
N LEU A 173 12.24 -7.26 -4.83
CA LEU A 173 13.09 -6.94 -5.99
C LEU A 173 12.61 -7.60 -7.30
N SER A 174 11.30 -7.67 -7.52
CA SER A 174 10.71 -8.31 -8.71
C SER A 174 9.84 -7.39 -9.57
N THR A 175 9.80 -6.08 -9.29
CA THR A 175 9.08 -5.08 -10.08
C THR A 175 9.98 -4.42 -11.13
N GLU A 176 9.38 -3.76 -12.12
CA GLU A 176 10.07 -3.04 -13.19
C GLU A 176 10.87 -1.81 -12.68
N SER A 177 10.49 -1.27 -11.53
CA SER A 177 11.19 -0.15 -10.87
C SER A 177 12.59 -0.53 -10.34
N VAL A 178 12.90 -1.82 -10.23
CA VAL A 178 14.18 -2.30 -9.70
C VAL A 178 15.31 -2.13 -10.70
N THR A 179 16.34 -1.40 -10.31
CA THR A 179 17.52 -1.09 -11.13
C THR A 179 18.80 -1.70 -10.53
N GLU A 180 19.93 -1.56 -11.24
CA GLU A 180 21.26 -1.88 -10.71
C GLU A 180 21.54 -1.07 -9.42
N THR A 181 21.13 0.20 -9.39
CA THR A 181 21.27 1.07 -8.22
C THR A 181 20.50 0.50 -7.03
N THR A 182 19.28 0.04 -7.23
CA THR A 182 18.46 -0.56 -6.18
C THR A 182 19.14 -1.80 -5.57
N TYR A 183 19.72 -2.69 -6.40
CA TYR A 183 20.50 -3.84 -5.90
C TYR A 183 21.74 -3.41 -5.12
N GLN A 184 22.44 -2.35 -5.57
CA GLN A 184 23.59 -1.83 -4.85
C GLN A 184 23.19 -1.25 -3.50
N THR A 185 22.11 -0.47 -3.44
CA THR A 185 21.52 0.09 -2.22
C THR A 185 21.15 -1.03 -1.22
N MET A 186 20.51 -2.09 -1.69
CA MET A 186 20.19 -3.24 -0.85
C MET A 186 21.45 -3.95 -0.31
N ALA A 187 22.50 -4.07 -1.11
CA ALA A 187 23.78 -4.61 -0.66
C ALA A 187 24.46 -3.71 0.41
N ASP A 188 24.34 -2.40 0.27
CA ASP A 188 24.86 -1.44 1.25
C ASP A 188 24.09 -1.53 2.58
N PHE A 189 22.78 -1.71 2.56
CA PHE A 189 22.01 -1.96 3.79
C PHE A 189 22.48 -3.21 4.53
N VAL A 190 22.79 -4.29 3.81
CA VAL A 190 23.35 -5.50 4.44
C VAL A 190 24.71 -5.24 5.07
N LYS A 191 25.59 -4.47 4.40
CA LYS A 191 26.89 -4.04 4.95
C LYS A 191 26.71 -3.17 6.20
N LEU A 192 25.68 -2.32 6.23
CA LEU A 192 25.32 -1.45 7.36
C LEU A 192 24.66 -2.22 8.51
N GLY A 193 24.34 -3.50 8.32
CA GLY A 193 23.88 -4.39 9.38
C GLY A 193 22.41 -4.79 9.28
N ALA A 194 21.72 -4.45 8.20
CA ALA A 194 20.40 -5.00 7.93
C ALA A 194 20.46 -6.53 7.81
N LYS A 195 19.45 -7.21 8.34
CA LYS A 195 19.39 -8.66 8.37
C LYS A 195 18.13 -9.17 7.64
N PRO A 196 18.20 -9.33 6.32
CA PRO A 196 17.05 -9.75 5.51
C PRO A 196 16.33 -11.01 6.04
N TYR A 197 17.11 -11.96 6.55
CA TYR A 197 16.57 -13.19 7.13
C TYR A 197 15.68 -12.92 8.36
N GLU A 198 16.11 -12.04 9.27
CA GLU A 198 15.33 -11.70 10.47
C GLU A 198 14.03 -10.97 10.10
N ILE A 199 14.10 -10.03 9.14
CA ILE A 199 12.95 -9.30 8.61
C ILE A 199 11.93 -10.26 7.99
N GLU A 200 12.39 -11.13 7.10
CA GLU A 200 11.51 -12.09 6.42
C GLU A 200 10.92 -13.12 7.39
N ASN A 201 11.66 -13.56 8.39
CA ASN A 201 11.12 -14.44 9.43
C ASN A 201 10.04 -13.74 10.26
N ALA A 202 10.24 -12.48 10.67
CA ALA A 202 9.21 -11.73 11.39
C ALA A 202 7.94 -11.60 10.55
N ARG A 203 8.07 -11.31 9.26
CA ARG A 203 6.96 -11.26 8.32
C ARG A 203 6.24 -12.61 8.21
N ARG A 204 6.97 -13.70 8.05
CA ARG A 204 6.40 -15.08 7.97
C ARG A 204 5.70 -15.50 9.25
N GLU A 205 6.26 -15.17 10.42
CA GLU A 205 5.60 -15.46 11.69
C GLU A 205 4.23 -14.77 11.78
N LEU A 206 4.16 -13.49 11.38
CA LEU A 206 2.91 -12.75 11.37
C LEU A 206 1.89 -13.29 10.35
N MET A 207 2.36 -13.84 9.23
CA MET A 207 1.51 -14.38 8.17
C MET A 207 1.03 -15.80 8.43
N LYS A 208 1.48 -16.46 9.52
CA LYS A 208 0.99 -17.79 9.89
C LYS A 208 -0.52 -17.79 10.08
N LYS A 209 -1.14 -18.80 9.55
CA LYS A 209 -2.58 -19.03 9.64
C LYS A 209 -2.87 -20.23 10.53
N PRO A 210 -3.92 -20.19 11.36
CA PRO A 210 -4.44 -21.38 12.03
C PRO A 210 -4.82 -22.48 11.04
N ALA A 211 -4.76 -23.73 11.46
CA ALA A 211 -5.00 -24.88 10.58
C ALA A 211 -6.43 -24.87 9.98
N ASP A 212 -7.42 -24.42 10.74
CA ASP A 212 -8.81 -24.28 10.30
C ASP A 212 -8.98 -23.21 9.18
N ILE A 213 -8.22 -22.11 9.25
CA ILE A 213 -8.19 -21.11 8.16
C ILE A 213 -7.57 -21.70 6.89
N LEU A 214 -6.55 -22.56 7.02
CA LEU A 214 -5.98 -23.25 5.86
C LEU A 214 -6.95 -24.29 5.28
N ALA A 215 -7.68 -25.02 6.13
CA ALA A 215 -8.73 -25.94 5.70
C ALA A 215 -9.83 -25.19 4.96
N TYR A 216 -10.31 -24.08 5.51
CA TYR A 216 -11.31 -23.23 4.88
C TYR A 216 -10.82 -22.65 3.53
N LYS A 217 -9.55 -22.30 3.40
CA LYS A 217 -8.98 -21.93 2.08
C LYS A 217 -9.15 -23.07 1.06
N GLY A 218 -8.91 -24.32 1.47
CA GLY A 218 -9.14 -25.50 0.62
C GLY A 218 -10.60 -25.63 0.17
N GLU A 219 -11.54 -25.37 1.08
CA GLU A 219 -12.99 -25.36 0.75
C GLU A 219 -13.33 -24.25 -0.25
N LEU A 220 -12.81 -23.04 -0.06
CA LEU A 220 -13.01 -21.94 -1.01
C LEU A 220 -12.45 -22.27 -2.38
N ILE A 221 -11.26 -22.87 -2.45
CA ILE A 221 -10.67 -23.32 -3.71
C ILE A 221 -11.58 -24.34 -4.43
N SER A 222 -12.19 -25.26 -3.68
CA SER A 222 -13.11 -26.25 -4.26
C SER A 222 -14.43 -25.66 -4.78
N ARG A 223 -14.79 -24.44 -4.38
CA ARG A 223 -15.98 -23.71 -4.82
C ARG A 223 -15.72 -22.79 -6.00
N ILE A 224 -14.48 -22.74 -6.52
CA ILE A 224 -14.16 -21.86 -7.66
C ILE A 224 -14.86 -22.38 -8.91
N GLU A 225 -15.59 -21.48 -9.57
CA GLU A 225 -16.26 -21.72 -10.83
C GLU A 225 -15.59 -20.91 -11.94
N TYR A 226 -15.56 -21.49 -13.15
CA TYR A 226 -14.94 -20.87 -14.32
C TYR A 226 -15.97 -20.59 -15.41
N SER A 227 -15.88 -19.41 -16.04
CA SER A 227 -16.72 -18.97 -17.15
C SER A 227 -15.86 -18.32 -18.24
N LEU A 228 -16.43 -18.01 -19.40
CA LEU A 228 -15.76 -17.39 -20.55
C LEU A 228 -14.50 -18.18 -20.96
N ASP A 229 -14.68 -19.48 -21.18
CA ASP A 229 -13.60 -20.40 -21.54
C ASP A 229 -12.40 -20.37 -20.56
N GLY A 230 -12.67 -20.13 -19.29
CA GLY A 230 -11.68 -20.07 -18.22
C GLY A 230 -11.13 -18.67 -17.91
N ALA A 231 -11.46 -17.65 -18.70
CA ALA A 231 -10.97 -16.29 -18.48
C ALA A 231 -11.53 -15.62 -17.22
N LEU A 232 -12.72 -15.99 -16.76
CA LEU A 232 -13.32 -15.52 -15.51
C LEU A 232 -13.37 -16.67 -14.49
N ALA A 233 -12.72 -16.47 -13.34
CA ALA A 233 -12.84 -17.31 -12.15
C ALA A 233 -13.66 -16.59 -11.08
N THR A 234 -14.65 -17.29 -10.50
CA THR A 234 -15.51 -16.73 -9.43
C THR A 234 -15.56 -17.64 -8.22
N VAL A 235 -15.73 -17.07 -7.05
CA VAL A 235 -15.98 -17.82 -5.81
C VAL A 235 -17.06 -17.15 -4.99
N HIS A 236 -18.02 -17.94 -4.52
CA HIS A 236 -19.08 -17.50 -3.62
C HIS A 236 -18.67 -17.66 -2.15
N ILE A 237 -18.85 -16.60 -1.37
CA ILE A 237 -18.60 -16.53 0.06
C ILE A 237 -19.92 -16.14 0.75
N PRO A 238 -20.69 -17.10 1.28
CA PRO A 238 -21.96 -16.86 1.94
C PRO A 238 -21.77 -16.17 3.31
N TRP A 239 -22.87 -15.67 3.86
CA TRP A 239 -22.87 -14.95 5.14
C TRP A 239 -22.32 -15.78 6.30
N GLU A 240 -22.63 -17.06 6.33
CA GLU A 240 -22.16 -18.00 7.35
C GLU A 240 -20.62 -18.02 7.41
N ASP A 241 -19.96 -18.09 6.27
CA ASP A 241 -18.51 -18.04 6.16
C ASP A 241 -17.96 -16.67 6.63
N ILE A 242 -18.67 -15.59 6.28
CA ILE A 242 -18.25 -14.23 6.68
C ILE A 242 -18.32 -14.11 8.21
N GLN A 243 -19.37 -14.60 8.85
CA GLN A 243 -19.52 -14.58 10.31
C GLN A 243 -18.43 -15.43 11.00
N GLU A 244 -18.13 -16.59 10.47
CA GLU A 244 -17.20 -17.54 11.11
C GLU A 244 -15.73 -17.10 10.96
N TYR A 245 -15.35 -16.55 9.79
CA TYR A 245 -13.94 -16.36 9.46
C TYR A 245 -13.48 -14.90 9.37
N SER A 246 -14.37 -13.93 9.09
CA SER A 246 -13.95 -12.55 8.75
C SER A 246 -13.25 -11.80 9.87
N ASP A 247 -13.57 -12.07 11.13
CA ASP A 247 -12.91 -11.46 12.29
C ASP A 247 -11.44 -11.90 12.42
N ARG A 248 -11.13 -13.10 11.92
CA ARG A 248 -9.78 -13.69 11.96
C ARG A 248 -9.04 -13.49 10.65
N TYR A 249 -9.74 -13.59 9.54
CA TYR A 249 -9.16 -13.50 8.20
C TYR A 249 -10.21 -13.14 7.15
N ASN A 250 -9.89 -12.22 6.25
CA ASN A 250 -10.81 -11.87 5.15
C ASN A 250 -10.86 -13.00 4.11
N PRO A 251 -12.02 -13.70 3.94
CA PRO A 251 -12.14 -14.82 3.02
C PRO A 251 -11.71 -14.53 1.57
N SER A 252 -12.05 -13.34 1.05
CA SER A 252 -11.68 -12.98 -0.33
C SER A 252 -10.16 -12.96 -0.54
N VAL A 253 -9.38 -12.53 0.46
CA VAL A 253 -7.92 -12.46 0.38
C VAL A 253 -7.27 -13.85 0.38
N LEU A 254 -7.98 -14.87 0.89
CA LEU A 254 -7.44 -16.22 0.94
C LEU A 254 -7.26 -16.86 -0.44
N VAL A 255 -8.07 -16.48 -1.42
CA VAL A 255 -8.17 -17.22 -2.69
C VAL A 255 -8.00 -16.39 -3.95
N LEU A 256 -8.21 -15.06 -3.91
CA LEU A 256 -8.16 -14.23 -5.12
C LEU A 256 -6.81 -14.31 -5.85
N ASP A 257 -5.71 -14.33 -5.11
CA ASP A 257 -4.39 -14.42 -5.73
C ASP A 257 -4.13 -15.83 -6.31
N GLU A 258 -4.60 -16.88 -5.65
CA GLU A 258 -4.52 -18.25 -6.18
C GLU A 258 -5.35 -18.40 -7.47
N MET A 259 -6.55 -17.78 -7.50
CA MET A 259 -7.42 -17.81 -8.69
C MET A 259 -6.75 -17.15 -9.90
N ARG A 260 -5.98 -16.08 -9.69
CA ARG A 260 -5.22 -15.40 -10.75
C ARG A 260 -4.06 -16.20 -11.31
N LEU A 261 -3.55 -17.17 -10.56
CA LEU A 261 -2.43 -18.02 -10.97
C LEU A 261 -2.89 -19.23 -11.82
N VAL A 262 -4.20 -19.41 -12.00
CA VAL A 262 -4.72 -20.45 -12.86
C VAL A 262 -4.52 -20.06 -14.32
N GLU A 263 -3.99 -20.98 -15.13
CA GLU A 263 -3.75 -20.77 -16.56
C GLU A 263 -5.04 -20.36 -17.28
N GLY A 264 -4.98 -19.29 -18.07
CA GLY A 264 -6.11 -18.73 -18.81
C GLY A 264 -6.94 -17.72 -18.05
N VAL A 265 -6.89 -17.67 -16.71
CA VAL A 265 -7.66 -16.69 -15.93
C VAL A 265 -7.12 -15.28 -16.14
N GLN A 266 -8.01 -14.38 -16.56
CA GLN A 266 -7.76 -12.95 -16.71
C GLN A 266 -8.41 -12.13 -15.59
N VAL A 267 -9.56 -12.61 -15.07
CA VAL A 267 -10.35 -11.94 -14.05
C VAL A 267 -10.71 -12.94 -12.94
N ALA A 268 -10.38 -12.60 -11.70
CA ALA A 268 -10.82 -13.32 -10.51
C ALA A 268 -11.78 -12.44 -9.69
N CYS A 269 -12.95 -12.98 -9.30
CA CYS A 269 -13.93 -12.28 -8.50
C CYS A 269 -14.40 -13.10 -7.30
N ALA A 270 -14.27 -12.55 -6.10
CA ALA A 270 -14.88 -13.11 -4.89
C ALA A 270 -16.17 -12.35 -4.56
N ILE A 271 -17.29 -13.06 -4.50
CA ILE A 271 -18.62 -12.50 -4.26
C ILE A 271 -19.08 -12.88 -2.86
N LYS A 272 -19.30 -11.88 -2.01
CA LYS A 272 -19.86 -12.04 -0.66
C LYS A 272 -21.34 -11.70 -0.65
N THR A 273 -22.14 -12.53 -0.01
CA THR A 273 -23.60 -12.31 0.18
C THR A 273 -23.90 -12.04 1.65
N TYR A 274 -24.82 -11.09 1.89
CA TYR A 274 -25.23 -10.65 3.22
C TYR A 274 -26.74 -10.82 3.44
N PRO A 275 -27.21 -10.95 4.70
CA PRO A 275 -28.64 -11.20 5.01
C PRO A 275 -29.58 -10.08 4.57
N ASP A 276 -29.09 -8.85 4.47
CA ASP A 276 -29.84 -7.67 4.02
C ASP A 276 -30.03 -7.59 2.50
N GLY A 277 -29.64 -8.64 1.77
CA GLY A 277 -29.67 -8.69 0.30
C GLY A 277 -28.51 -7.95 -0.37
N LYS A 278 -27.57 -7.39 0.41
CA LYS A 278 -26.35 -6.79 -0.12
C LYS A 278 -25.43 -7.88 -0.66
N LEU A 279 -24.81 -7.61 -1.81
CA LEU A 279 -23.66 -8.34 -2.34
C LEU A 279 -22.48 -7.42 -2.51
N THR A 280 -21.29 -7.94 -2.28
CA THR A 280 -20.04 -7.23 -2.63
C THR A 280 -19.17 -8.12 -3.50
N GLY A 281 -18.72 -7.59 -4.62
CA GLY A 281 -17.71 -8.20 -5.49
C GLY A 281 -16.34 -7.58 -5.28
N LYS A 282 -15.32 -8.43 -5.11
CA LYS A 282 -13.92 -8.00 -5.06
C LYS A 282 -13.16 -8.62 -6.22
N LEU A 283 -12.62 -7.76 -7.08
CA LEU A 283 -11.93 -8.12 -8.31
C LEU A 283 -10.42 -8.06 -8.15
N ARG A 284 -9.74 -9.02 -8.78
CA ARG A 284 -8.31 -9.00 -9.06
C ARG A 284 -8.11 -9.50 -10.49
N CYS A 285 -7.38 -8.75 -11.30
CA CYS A 285 -7.24 -9.02 -12.73
C CYS A 285 -5.77 -9.16 -13.13
N ASN A 286 -5.52 -9.96 -14.16
CA ASN A 286 -4.23 -10.06 -14.84
C ASN A 286 -4.13 -9.10 -16.04
N LEU A 287 -5.24 -8.45 -16.39
CA LEU A 287 -5.35 -7.37 -17.37
C LEU A 287 -5.93 -6.11 -16.70
N PRO A 288 -5.71 -4.90 -17.25
CA PRO A 288 -6.15 -3.63 -16.65
C PRO A 288 -7.65 -3.36 -16.87
N VAL A 289 -8.51 -4.30 -16.44
CA VAL A 289 -9.96 -4.27 -16.69
C VAL A 289 -10.81 -4.20 -15.42
N ALA A 290 -10.21 -4.31 -14.23
CA ALA A 290 -10.96 -4.40 -12.98
C ALA A 290 -11.83 -3.16 -12.72
N GLY A 291 -11.31 -1.96 -13.00
CA GLY A 291 -12.04 -0.70 -12.85
C GLY A 291 -13.26 -0.62 -13.75
N ALA A 292 -13.14 -1.05 -15.02
CA ALA A 292 -14.25 -1.07 -15.97
C ALA A 292 -15.36 -2.04 -15.54
N ILE A 293 -14.99 -3.26 -15.11
CA ILE A 293 -15.94 -4.25 -14.61
C ILE A 293 -16.66 -3.74 -13.34
N ALA A 294 -15.92 -3.20 -12.37
CA ALA A 294 -16.53 -2.65 -11.16
C ALA A 294 -17.44 -1.46 -11.46
N GLY A 295 -17.06 -0.60 -12.39
CA GLY A 295 -17.83 0.57 -12.84
C GLY A 295 -19.19 0.20 -13.43
N TYR A 296 -19.31 -0.95 -14.11
CA TYR A 296 -20.58 -1.47 -14.60
C TYR A 296 -21.63 -1.63 -13.47
N PHE A 297 -21.16 -1.98 -12.27
CA PHE A 297 -21.99 -2.13 -11.07
C PHE A 297 -22.04 -0.86 -10.19
N GLY A 298 -21.58 0.28 -10.69
CA GLY A 298 -21.49 1.51 -9.88
C GLY A 298 -20.39 1.49 -8.81
N GLY A 299 -19.45 0.54 -8.93
CA GLY A 299 -18.26 0.45 -8.09
C GLY A 299 -17.05 1.15 -8.70
N GLY A 300 -15.84 0.84 -8.20
CA GLY A 300 -14.61 1.45 -8.68
C GLY A 300 -13.36 0.80 -8.11
N GLY A 301 -12.22 1.39 -8.44
CA GLY A 301 -10.89 0.94 -8.02
C GLY A 301 -9.87 1.14 -9.14
N HIS A 302 -8.71 0.50 -8.97
CA HIS A 302 -7.60 0.55 -9.92
C HIS A 302 -7.77 -0.45 -11.08
N ASN A 303 -6.94 -0.32 -12.11
CA ASN A 303 -6.97 -1.15 -13.31
C ASN A 303 -6.91 -2.67 -13.03
N TYR A 304 -6.15 -3.10 -12.04
CA TYR A 304 -5.94 -4.52 -11.69
C TYR A 304 -6.69 -4.97 -10.44
N ALA A 305 -7.27 -4.04 -9.67
CA ALA A 305 -7.91 -4.31 -8.39
C ALA A 305 -9.07 -3.35 -8.15
N ALA A 306 -10.30 -3.86 -8.11
CA ALA A 306 -11.49 -3.05 -7.92
C ALA A 306 -12.54 -3.80 -7.10
N GLY A 307 -13.65 -3.13 -6.79
CA GLY A 307 -14.77 -3.75 -6.11
C GLY A 307 -16.07 -3.01 -6.35
N PHE A 308 -17.17 -3.71 -6.10
CA PHE A 308 -18.51 -3.18 -6.22
C PHE A 308 -19.42 -3.65 -5.10
N LYS A 309 -20.54 -2.97 -4.92
CA LYS A 309 -21.57 -3.27 -3.93
C LYS A 309 -22.92 -3.04 -4.56
N VAL A 310 -23.78 -4.08 -4.52
CA VAL A 310 -25.11 -4.07 -5.12
C VAL A 310 -26.13 -4.72 -4.18
N HIS A 311 -27.45 -4.54 -4.48
CA HIS A 311 -28.57 -5.15 -3.74
C HIS A 311 -29.47 -5.89 -4.73
N GLU A 312 -28.93 -6.96 -5.31
CA GLU A 312 -29.61 -7.79 -6.31
C GLU A 312 -29.41 -9.27 -5.98
N SER A 313 -30.08 -10.17 -6.72
CA SER A 313 -29.90 -11.61 -6.48
C SER A 313 -28.54 -12.09 -6.96
N TYR A 314 -27.98 -13.09 -6.30
CA TYR A 314 -26.72 -13.71 -6.67
C TYR A 314 -26.71 -14.17 -8.14
N ASP A 315 -27.77 -14.86 -8.59
CA ASP A 315 -27.88 -15.35 -9.95
C ASP A 315 -27.92 -14.24 -11.01
N GLN A 316 -28.51 -13.08 -10.66
CA GLN A 316 -28.51 -11.92 -11.54
C GLN A 316 -27.11 -11.32 -11.65
N ILE A 317 -26.44 -11.10 -10.52
CA ILE A 317 -25.09 -10.57 -10.48
C ILE A 317 -24.11 -11.47 -11.23
N MET A 318 -24.25 -12.79 -11.12
CA MET A 318 -23.40 -13.73 -11.88
C MET A 318 -23.55 -13.57 -13.38
N ARG A 319 -24.79 -13.42 -13.89
CA ARG A 319 -25.03 -13.18 -15.33
C ARG A 319 -24.45 -11.86 -15.79
N GLU A 320 -24.67 -10.80 -15.01
CA GLU A 320 -24.17 -9.46 -15.33
C GLU A 320 -22.64 -9.38 -15.22
N LEU A 321 -22.03 -10.08 -14.25
CA LEU A 321 -20.57 -10.15 -14.11
C LEU A 321 -19.90 -10.83 -15.33
N ILE A 322 -20.52 -11.90 -15.84
CA ILE A 322 -20.07 -12.57 -17.07
C ILE A 322 -20.13 -11.57 -18.23
N THR A 323 -21.25 -10.87 -18.40
CA THR A 323 -21.43 -9.88 -19.48
C THR A 323 -20.44 -8.73 -19.37
N ALA A 324 -20.32 -8.11 -18.19
CA ALA A 324 -19.40 -7.00 -17.96
C ALA A 324 -17.93 -7.40 -18.16
N THR A 325 -17.58 -8.63 -17.77
CA THR A 325 -16.24 -9.17 -17.99
C THR A 325 -15.96 -9.40 -19.47
N GLU A 326 -16.91 -10.00 -20.20
CA GLU A 326 -16.76 -10.23 -21.64
C GLU A 326 -16.59 -8.92 -22.42
N GLU A 327 -17.38 -7.91 -22.09
CA GLU A 327 -17.27 -6.56 -22.69
C GLU A 327 -15.92 -5.92 -22.40
N ALA A 328 -15.48 -5.91 -21.12
CA ALA A 328 -14.21 -5.32 -20.73
C ALA A 328 -12.99 -6.01 -21.39
N LEU A 329 -13.02 -7.33 -21.52
CA LEU A 329 -11.97 -8.09 -22.23
C LEU A 329 -11.95 -7.80 -23.73
N LYS A 330 -13.11 -7.67 -24.38
CA LYS A 330 -13.21 -7.29 -25.80
C LYS A 330 -12.66 -5.88 -26.05
N ASP A 331 -13.05 -4.92 -25.21
CA ASP A 331 -12.60 -3.53 -25.32
C ASP A 331 -11.08 -3.40 -25.12
N HIS A 332 -10.52 -4.18 -24.21
CA HIS A 332 -9.06 -4.22 -24.01
C HIS A 332 -8.36 -4.83 -25.23
N GLY A 333 -8.85 -5.95 -25.78
CA GLY A 333 -8.28 -6.60 -26.97
C GLY A 333 -8.33 -5.73 -28.24
N THR A 334 -9.33 -4.86 -28.38
CA THR A 334 -9.42 -3.90 -29.49
C THR A 334 -8.48 -2.70 -29.36
N LYS A 335 -8.06 -2.33 -28.14
CA LYS A 335 -7.09 -1.24 -27.90
C LYS A 335 -5.64 -1.68 -28.08
N THR A 336 -5.36 -2.97 -28.00
CA THR A 336 -4.00 -3.54 -28.09
C THR A 336 -3.69 -4.13 -29.49
N SER A 337 -4.62 -4.13 -30.41
CA SER A 337 -4.49 -4.53 -31.82
C SER A 337 -4.48 -3.32 -32.76
#